data_d0308ab924cb0574f386d9424cadf438
#
_entry.id   d0308ab924cb0574f386d9424cadf438
#
_cell.length_a   1.000
_cell.length_b   1.000
_cell.length_c   1.000
_cell.angle_alpha   90.00
_cell.angle_beta   90.00
_cell.angle_gamma   90.00
#
_symmetry.space_group_name_H-M   'P 1'
#
loop_
_entity.id
_entity.type
_entity.pdbx_description
1 polymer ?
#
loop_
_entity_poly.entity_id
_entity_poly.type
_entity_poly.pdbx_seq_one_letter_code
_entity_poly.pdbx_strand_id
1 'polypeptide(L)'
;MSRKSFLVVCVLLVSLTLWATTAAQPRQPAAKALPDPVQERLVALAGSVRLAEESLAKRADEEVLFRRLADLAEVDKVRYTGPAPRVIKNPTAQGAGNPVILTAYTFFPRKRPAGPKLPLVVLVHGGVHGNFNSSNVHVLRELLAQGYAVLAPDYRGSSGYGQEFRQLIDYGGLEVEDVFAGKQWVLENHPDVDPQRVGIMGWSHGGLITLMNLFAHPMDFRAGYAGVPVCDLVARMGYKSQGYRELFSAPYHIGKTAEEDVNEYRRRSPAWNAEKLRTPLLIHTTTNDEDVNVLEVEHLIKALKAAGKTFEHKVYKDAPGGHAFNRLDTKLAKESRAEIYRFLAKHLSPPNPVK
;
A
#
# COMPACT_ATOMS: atom_id res chain seq x y z
N MET A 1 -62.25 -44.58 4.52
CA MET A 1 -62.11 -44.14 5.91
C MET A 1 -61.35 -42.83 5.89
N SER A 2 -61.86 -41.89 6.22
CA SER A 2 -62.42 -40.90 7.11
C SER A 2 -62.02 -39.49 6.62
N ARG A 3 -63.06 -38.76 6.31
CA ARG A 3 -63.05 -37.30 6.03
C ARG A 3 -62.72 -36.52 7.29
N LYS A 4 -62.03 -35.39 7.18
CA LYS A 4 -62.31 -34.20 8.02
C LYS A 4 -62.10 -32.93 7.21
N SER A 5 -63.24 -32.25 7.04
CA SER A 5 -63.43 -30.92 6.47
C SER A 5 -62.91 -29.86 7.44
N PHE A 6 -62.23 -28.82 6.93
CA PHE A 6 -61.97 -27.61 7.67
C PHE A 6 -62.74 -26.44 7.02
N LEU A 7 -63.59 -25.88 7.85
CA LEU A 7 -64.49 -24.77 7.55
C LEU A 7 -63.71 -23.46 7.56
N VAL A 8 -63.80 -22.67 6.46
CA VAL A 8 -63.25 -21.30 6.41
C VAL A 8 -64.40 -20.36 6.73
N VAL A 9 -64.28 -19.62 7.85
CA VAL A 9 -65.17 -18.55 8.22
C VAL A 9 -64.58 -17.22 7.73
N CYS A 10 -65.25 -16.62 6.72
CA CYS A 10 -65.00 -15.25 6.30
C CYS A 10 -65.72 -14.30 7.25
N VAL A 11 -65.01 -13.48 7.99
CA VAL A 11 -65.56 -12.32 8.71
C VAL A 11 -65.25 -11.06 7.91
N LEU A 12 -66.30 -10.48 7.31
CA LEU A 12 -66.30 -9.17 6.69
C LEU A 12 -66.42 -8.11 7.81
N LEU A 13 -65.35 -7.36 8.07
CA LEU A 13 -65.39 -6.13 8.86
C LEU A 13 -65.35 -4.91 7.94
N VAL A 14 -66.49 -4.22 7.85
CA VAL A 14 -66.60 -2.90 7.22
C VAL A 14 -66.07 -1.89 8.23
N SER A 15 -64.95 -1.26 7.97
CA SER A 15 -64.42 -0.16 8.77
C SER A 15 -64.65 1.16 8.04
N LEU A 16 -65.49 2.02 8.65
CA LEU A 16 -65.67 3.43 8.31
C LEU A 16 -64.30 4.16 8.51
N THR A 17 -63.78 4.74 7.47
CA THR A 17 -62.64 5.64 7.57
C THR A 17 -63.07 7.05 7.86
N LEU A 18 -62.93 7.50 9.13
CA LEU A 18 -62.91 8.92 9.49
C LEU A 18 -61.55 9.50 9.02
N TRP A 19 -61.58 10.44 8.12
CA TRP A 19 -60.45 11.27 7.78
C TRP A 19 -60.24 12.32 8.89
N ALA A 20 -59.28 12.07 9.79
CA ALA A 20 -58.77 13.11 10.69
C ALA A 20 -57.43 13.60 10.05
N THR A 21 -57.45 14.82 9.54
CA THR A 21 -56.24 15.53 9.12
C THR A 21 -55.45 15.91 10.37
N THR A 22 -54.53 15.06 10.78
CA THR A 22 -53.50 15.43 11.75
C THR A 22 -52.40 16.17 11.03
N ALA A 23 -52.26 17.47 11.27
CA ALA A 23 -51.12 18.27 10.88
C ALA A 23 -49.85 17.60 11.48
N ALA A 24 -48.96 17.14 10.61
CA ALA A 24 -47.68 16.57 11.01
C ALA A 24 -46.87 17.66 11.73
N GLN A 25 -46.66 17.52 13.01
CA GLN A 25 -45.67 18.34 13.74
C GLN A 25 -44.28 18.05 13.15
N PRO A 26 -43.47 19.07 12.92
CA PRO A 26 -42.10 18.86 12.46
C PRO A 26 -41.38 18.03 13.52
N ARG A 27 -40.89 16.83 13.11
CA ARG A 27 -40.01 16.02 13.95
C ARG A 27 -38.76 16.86 14.25
N GLN A 28 -38.59 17.26 15.49
CA GLN A 28 -37.31 17.76 15.96
C GLN A 28 -36.25 16.71 15.65
N PRO A 29 -35.09 17.09 15.09
CA PRO A 29 -34.00 16.16 14.92
C PRO A 29 -33.67 15.55 16.28
N ALA A 30 -33.69 14.22 16.39
CA ALA A 30 -33.34 13.53 17.60
C ALA A 30 -31.97 14.03 18.04
N ALA A 31 -31.90 14.61 19.23
CA ALA A 31 -30.62 15.01 19.82
C ALA A 31 -29.73 13.78 19.83
N LYS A 32 -28.53 13.90 19.21
CA LYS A 32 -27.55 12.84 19.21
C LYS A 32 -27.27 12.51 20.67
N ALA A 33 -27.69 11.34 21.13
CA ALA A 33 -27.45 10.91 22.49
C ALA A 33 -25.94 10.96 22.72
N LEU A 34 -25.50 11.63 23.79
CA LEU A 34 -24.10 11.60 24.19
C LEU A 34 -23.71 10.13 24.42
N PRO A 35 -22.55 9.69 23.95
CA PRO A 35 -22.09 8.32 24.16
C PRO A 35 -22.04 8.01 25.66
N ASP A 36 -22.49 6.82 26.04
CA ASP A 36 -22.33 6.32 27.41
C ASP A 36 -20.83 6.28 27.75
N PRO A 37 -20.38 6.87 28.87
CA PRO A 37 -18.98 6.86 29.30
C PRO A 37 -18.38 5.46 29.42
N VAL A 38 -19.20 4.43 29.68
CA VAL A 38 -18.76 3.03 29.68
C VAL A 38 -18.49 2.56 28.26
N GLN A 39 -19.35 2.89 27.32
CA GLN A 39 -19.18 2.56 25.90
C GLN A 39 -17.93 3.22 25.33
N GLU A 40 -17.65 4.48 25.64
CA GLU A 40 -16.43 5.18 25.23
C GLU A 40 -15.16 4.47 25.77
N ARG A 41 -15.17 4.08 27.05
CA ARG A 41 -14.07 3.34 27.67
C ARG A 41 -13.87 1.96 27.04
N LEU A 42 -14.93 1.25 26.70
CA LEU A 42 -14.86 -0.04 26.02
C LEU A 42 -14.25 0.09 24.63
N VAL A 43 -14.66 1.11 23.87
CA VAL A 43 -14.08 1.39 22.53
C VAL A 43 -12.60 1.76 22.64
N ALA A 44 -12.22 2.59 23.62
CA ALA A 44 -10.82 2.96 23.85
C ALA A 44 -9.98 1.74 24.26
N LEU A 45 -10.50 0.88 25.16
CA LEU A 45 -9.81 -0.34 25.58
C LEU A 45 -9.65 -1.33 24.41
N ALA A 46 -10.71 -1.57 23.63
CA ALA A 46 -10.65 -2.42 22.44
C ALA A 46 -9.62 -1.90 21.42
N GLY A 47 -9.55 -0.57 21.23
CA GLY A 47 -8.52 0.07 20.43
C GLY A 47 -7.10 -0.18 20.94
N SER A 48 -6.89 -0.04 22.25
CA SER A 48 -5.59 -0.29 22.87
C SER A 48 -5.14 -1.75 22.78
N VAL A 49 -6.07 -2.70 22.99
CA VAL A 49 -5.81 -4.13 22.85
C VAL A 49 -5.40 -4.46 21.42
N ARG A 50 -6.15 -3.98 20.42
CA ARG A 50 -5.82 -4.19 19.00
C ARG A 50 -4.42 -3.65 18.66
N LEU A 51 -4.04 -2.47 19.12
CA LEU A 51 -2.71 -1.91 18.88
C LEU A 51 -1.60 -2.72 19.55
N ALA A 52 -1.85 -3.26 20.75
CA ALA A 52 -0.92 -4.15 21.42
C ALA A 52 -0.76 -5.48 20.65
N GLU A 53 -1.86 -6.05 20.15
CA GLU A 53 -1.86 -7.25 19.28
C GLU A 53 -1.08 -7.01 17.99
N GLU A 54 -1.31 -5.88 17.28
CA GLU A 54 -0.57 -5.52 16.07
C GLU A 54 0.94 -5.39 16.35
N SER A 55 1.31 -4.77 17.47
CA SER A 55 2.71 -4.60 17.85
C SER A 55 3.38 -5.93 18.22
N LEU A 56 2.67 -6.81 18.93
CA LEU A 56 3.18 -8.14 19.27
C LEU A 56 3.31 -9.03 18.03
N ALA A 57 2.30 -9.03 17.15
CA ALA A 57 2.33 -9.76 15.89
C ALA A 57 3.51 -9.31 15.02
N LYS A 58 3.76 -7.99 14.92
CA LYS A 58 4.92 -7.45 14.20
C LYS A 58 6.23 -7.98 14.75
N ARG A 59 6.44 -7.95 16.07
CA ARG A 59 7.67 -8.45 16.71
C ARG A 59 7.87 -9.95 16.50
N ALA A 60 6.79 -10.73 16.64
CA ALA A 60 6.85 -12.18 16.41
C ALA A 60 7.19 -12.49 14.94
N ASP A 61 6.63 -11.74 14.00
CA ASP A 61 6.91 -11.90 12.57
C ASP A 61 8.35 -11.50 12.22
N GLU A 62 8.90 -10.45 12.84
CA GLU A 62 10.29 -10.04 12.69
C GLU A 62 11.26 -11.18 13.05
N GLU A 63 11.00 -11.91 14.13
CA GLU A 63 11.81 -13.07 14.52
C GLU A 63 11.77 -14.17 13.45
N VAL A 64 10.59 -14.42 12.88
CA VAL A 64 10.43 -15.40 11.78
C VAL A 64 11.18 -14.92 10.54
N LEU A 65 11.05 -13.65 10.18
CA LEU A 65 11.72 -13.02 9.05
C LEU A 65 13.25 -13.16 9.17
N PHE A 66 13.82 -12.76 10.31
CA PHE A 66 15.27 -12.80 10.55
C PHE A 66 15.80 -14.21 10.55
N ARG A 67 15.12 -15.15 11.21
CA ARG A 67 15.50 -16.56 11.23
C ARG A 67 15.52 -17.19 9.83
N ARG A 68 14.50 -16.88 9.00
CA ARG A 68 14.37 -17.45 7.64
C ARG A 68 15.36 -16.87 6.63
N LEU A 69 16.08 -15.81 6.97
CA LEU A 69 17.08 -15.17 6.12
C LEU A 69 18.50 -15.27 6.68
N ALA A 70 18.68 -15.76 7.90
CA ALA A 70 19.96 -15.80 8.61
C ALA A 70 21.07 -16.56 7.86
N ASP A 71 20.72 -17.53 7.01
CA ASP A 71 21.64 -18.28 6.17
C ASP A 71 22.16 -17.48 4.94
N LEU A 72 21.40 -16.48 4.49
CA LEU A 72 21.67 -15.73 3.26
C LEU A 72 22.11 -14.29 3.47
N ALA A 73 21.59 -13.64 4.53
CA ALA A 73 21.78 -12.22 4.72
C ALA A 73 22.23 -11.84 6.12
N GLU A 74 22.94 -10.72 6.18
CA GLU A 74 23.02 -9.86 7.36
C GLU A 74 21.79 -8.98 7.33
N VAL A 75 21.00 -9.00 8.41
CA VAL A 75 19.73 -8.28 8.51
C VAL A 75 19.81 -7.30 9.66
N ASP A 76 19.56 -6.03 9.37
CA ASP A 76 19.47 -4.98 10.38
C ASP A 76 18.11 -4.29 10.36
N LYS A 77 17.63 -3.93 11.54
CA LYS A 77 16.49 -3.04 11.72
C LYS A 77 17.00 -1.65 12.04
N VAL A 78 16.84 -0.74 11.11
CA VAL A 78 17.42 0.59 11.16
C VAL A 78 16.35 1.66 11.36
N ARG A 79 16.78 2.85 11.82
CA ARG A 79 15.91 4.03 11.95
C ARG A 79 16.55 5.20 11.21
N TYR A 80 15.73 5.90 10.46
CA TYR A 80 16.11 7.10 9.72
C TYR A 80 15.01 8.15 9.82
N THR A 81 15.19 9.32 9.25
CA THR A 81 14.20 10.40 9.25
C THR A 81 13.65 10.65 7.86
N GLY A 82 12.31 10.74 7.78
CA GLY A 82 11.59 11.24 6.61
C GLY A 82 11.15 12.68 6.80
N PRO A 83 10.40 13.25 5.84
CA PRO A 83 9.85 14.60 5.96
C PRO A 83 9.01 14.80 7.23
N ALA A 84 8.84 16.05 7.65
CA ALA A 84 7.92 16.40 8.74
C ALA A 84 6.48 15.94 8.46
N PRO A 85 5.64 15.76 9.50
CA PRO A 85 4.22 15.44 9.31
C PRO A 85 3.51 16.51 8.48
N ARG A 86 2.58 16.10 7.62
CA ARG A 86 1.72 17.05 6.87
C ARG A 86 0.85 17.89 7.80
N VAL A 87 0.30 17.25 8.84
CA VAL A 87 -0.55 17.90 9.83
C VAL A 87 0.19 17.98 11.16
N ILE A 88 0.44 19.21 11.61
CA ILE A 88 1.07 19.47 12.91
C ILE A 88 -0.06 19.76 13.91
N LYS A 89 -0.34 18.80 14.80
CA LYS A 89 -1.46 18.86 15.76
C LYS A 89 -1.32 20.02 16.76
N ASN A 90 -0.10 20.31 17.18
CA ASN A 90 0.20 21.42 18.08
C ASN A 90 1.40 22.23 17.55
N PRO A 91 1.18 23.27 16.76
CA PRO A 91 2.27 24.03 16.11
C PRO A 91 3.13 24.84 17.08
N THR A 92 2.66 25.03 18.31
CA THR A 92 3.43 25.77 19.37
C THR A 92 4.25 24.83 20.27
N ALA A 93 4.11 23.51 20.11
CA ALA A 93 4.89 22.58 20.88
C ALA A 93 6.37 22.60 20.48
N GLN A 94 7.26 22.44 21.44
CA GLN A 94 8.67 22.20 21.14
C GLN A 94 8.81 20.94 20.28
N GLY A 95 9.52 21.05 19.15
CA GLY A 95 9.65 19.95 18.18
C GLY A 95 8.49 19.83 17.20
N ALA A 96 7.54 20.78 17.18
CA ALA A 96 6.54 20.87 16.14
C ALA A 96 7.21 20.94 14.76
N GLY A 97 6.80 20.05 13.83
CA GLY A 97 7.40 19.97 12.50
C GLY A 97 8.75 19.22 12.45
N ASN A 98 9.19 18.55 13.50
CA ASN A 98 10.33 17.65 13.43
C ASN A 98 10.13 16.57 12.38
N PRO A 99 11.21 16.11 11.70
CA PRO A 99 11.17 14.95 10.81
C PRO A 99 10.56 13.72 11.49
N VAL A 100 9.81 12.94 10.69
CA VAL A 100 9.23 11.67 11.17
C VAL A 100 10.35 10.64 11.30
N ILE A 101 10.42 9.95 12.45
CA ILE A 101 11.32 8.81 12.62
C ILE A 101 10.66 7.58 12.01
N LEU A 102 11.36 6.97 11.07
CA LEU A 102 10.93 5.83 10.28
C LEU A 102 11.77 4.59 10.62
N THR A 103 11.19 3.43 10.42
CA THR A 103 11.88 2.14 10.54
C THR A 103 12.03 1.51 9.17
N ALA A 104 13.16 0.84 8.93
CA ALA A 104 13.35 -0.02 7.77
C ALA A 104 14.15 -1.26 8.15
N TYR A 105 14.15 -2.22 7.24
CA TYR A 105 15.04 -3.38 7.29
C TYR A 105 16.02 -3.32 6.14
N THR A 106 17.30 -3.56 6.44
CA THR A 106 18.33 -3.73 5.44
C THR A 106 18.75 -5.19 5.39
N PHE A 107 18.94 -5.70 4.20
CA PHE A 107 19.35 -7.08 3.93
C PHE A 107 20.57 -7.06 3.03
N PHE A 108 21.69 -7.47 3.54
CA PHE A 108 22.92 -7.56 2.78
C PHE A 108 23.34 -9.03 2.58
N PRO A 109 23.65 -9.48 1.36
CA PRO A 109 24.08 -10.86 1.12
C PRO A 109 25.32 -11.18 1.97
N ARG A 110 25.32 -12.32 2.70
CA ARG A 110 26.51 -12.78 3.46
C ARG A 110 27.67 -13.13 2.52
N LYS A 111 27.35 -13.74 1.37
CA LYS A 111 28.33 -14.05 0.34
C LYS A 111 28.41 -12.90 -0.64
N ARG A 112 29.41 -12.06 -0.47
CA ARG A 112 29.67 -10.92 -1.35
C ARG A 112 30.91 -11.22 -2.18
N PRO A 113 30.90 -11.02 -3.53
CA PRO A 113 32.11 -11.09 -4.31
C PRO A 113 33.07 -9.97 -3.89
N ALA A 114 34.36 -10.26 -3.78
CA ALA A 114 35.35 -9.22 -3.56
C ALA A 114 35.41 -8.31 -4.80
N GLY A 115 35.24 -7.01 -4.60
CA GLY A 115 35.45 -6.02 -5.65
C GLY A 115 34.27 -5.07 -5.90
N PRO A 116 33.32 -5.36 -6.77
CA PRO A 116 32.32 -4.34 -7.14
C PRO A 116 31.28 -4.08 -6.01
N LYS A 117 30.90 -2.81 -5.88
CA LYS A 117 29.82 -2.41 -4.98
C LYS A 117 28.51 -3.17 -5.31
N LEU A 118 27.63 -3.31 -4.35
CA LEU A 118 26.37 -4.04 -4.50
C LEU A 118 25.28 -3.18 -5.18
N PRO A 119 24.50 -3.73 -6.11
CA PRO A 119 23.27 -3.08 -6.54
C PRO A 119 22.24 -3.14 -5.42
N LEU A 120 21.43 -2.07 -5.28
CA LEU A 120 20.38 -1.94 -4.28
C LEU A 120 19.00 -2.11 -4.92
N VAL A 121 18.12 -2.86 -4.27
CA VAL A 121 16.69 -2.86 -4.55
C VAL A 121 15.93 -2.29 -3.34
N VAL A 122 15.17 -1.22 -3.55
CA VAL A 122 14.22 -0.73 -2.57
C VAL A 122 12.91 -1.50 -2.76
N LEU A 123 12.55 -2.33 -1.78
CA LEU A 123 11.38 -3.21 -1.81
C LEU A 123 10.27 -2.62 -0.95
N VAL A 124 9.24 -2.07 -1.58
CA VAL A 124 8.17 -1.32 -0.94
C VAL A 124 6.97 -2.21 -0.68
N HIS A 125 6.52 -2.32 0.57
CA HIS A 125 5.34 -3.12 0.92
C HIS A 125 4.03 -2.49 0.43
N GLY A 126 3.01 -3.32 0.23
CA GLY A 126 1.66 -2.92 -0.12
C GLY A 126 0.77 -2.67 1.10
N GLY A 127 -0.49 -2.30 0.80
CA GLY A 127 -1.47 -1.93 1.83
C GLY A 127 -1.12 -0.60 2.49
N VAL A 128 -2.04 0.35 2.54
CA VAL A 128 -1.80 1.69 3.11
C VAL A 128 -1.33 1.59 4.56
N HIS A 129 -1.95 0.68 5.30
CA HIS A 129 -1.62 0.36 6.68
C HIS A 129 -1.05 -1.06 6.82
N GLY A 130 -0.37 -1.57 5.78
CA GLY A 130 0.43 -2.76 5.89
C GLY A 130 1.72 -2.50 6.68
N ASN A 131 2.59 -3.49 6.69
CA ASN A 131 3.98 -3.37 7.13
C ASN A 131 4.83 -4.38 6.38
N PHE A 132 6.14 -4.21 6.41
CA PHE A 132 7.04 -5.21 5.89
C PHE A 132 7.09 -6.42 6.83
N ASN A 133 6.97 -7.63 6.29
CA ASN A 133 6.81 -8.85 7.09
C ASN A 133 7.32 -10.11 6.38
N SER A 134 7.25 -11.25 7.06
CA SER A 134 7.79 -12.53 6.61
C SER A 134 7.11 -13.12 5.35
N SER A 135 5.96 -12.59 4.92
CA SER A 135 5.34 -12.99 3.65
C SER A 135 6.23 -12.66 2.43
N ASN A 136 7.16 -11.71 2.58
CA ASN A 136 8.11 -11.31 1.54
C ASN A 136 9.40 -12.17 1.52
N VAL A 137 9.55 -13.15 2.39
CA VAL A 137 10.79 -13.94 2.53
C VAL A 137 11.21 -14.59 1.20
N HIS A 138 10.28 -15.12 0.42
CA HIS A 138 10.61 -15.74 -0.87
C HIS A 138 11.19 -14.73 -1.88
N VAL A 139 10.62 -13.52 -1.96
CA VAL A 139 11.15 -12.44 -2.82
C VAL A 139 12.53 -11.99 -2.33
N LEU A 140 12.70 -11.83 -1.01
CA LEU A 140 14.01 -11.49 -0.43
C LEU A 140 15.07 -12.54 -0.75
N ARG A 141 14.75 -13.84 -0.55
CA ARG A 141 15.67 -14.93 -0.87
C ARG A 141 16.07 -14.92 -2.35
N GLU A 142 15.11 -14.69 -3.24
CA GLU A 142 15.34 -14.62 -4.69
C GLU A 142 16.21 -13.41 -5.08
N LEU A 143 16.05 -12.25 -4.45
CA LEU A 143 16.89 -11.06 -4.67
C LEU A 143 18.29 -11.23 -4.08
N LEU A 144 18.40 -11.69 -2.84
CA LEU A 144 19.68 -11.92 -2.14
C LEU A 144 20.54 -12.97 -2.85
N ALA A 145 19.93 -14.03 -3.40
CA ALA A 145 20.63 -15.05 -4.17
C ALA A 145 21.28 -14.47 -5.45
N GLN A 146 20.69 -13.42 -6.01
CA GLN A 146 21.25 -12.69 -7.15
C GLN A 146 22.36 -11.70 -6.74
N GLY A 147 22.51 -11.42 -5.44
CA GLY A 147 23.53 -10.51 -4.90
C GLY A 147 23.08 -9.07 -4.80
N TYR A 148 21.78 -8.79 -4.76
CA TYR A 148 21.27 -7.47 -4.41
C TYR A 148 21.37 -7.21 -2.91
N ALA A 149 21.76 -6.01 -2.51
CA ALA A 149 21.36 -5.45 -1.24
C ALA A 149 19.88 -5.04 -1.34
N VAL A 150 19.11 -5.17 -0.24
CA VAL A 150 17.70 -4.79 -0.21
C VAL A 150 17.43 -3.86 0.96
N LEU A 151 16.69 -2.77 0.70
CA LEU A 151 16.09 -1.91 1.70
C LEU A 151 14.57 -2.13 1.68
N ALA A 152 13.97 -2.39 2.83
CA ALA A 152 12.53 -2.56 2.99
C ALA A 152 12.01 -1.57 4.05
N PRO A 153 11.52 -0.38 3.65
CA PRO A 153 11.03 0.62 4.58
C PRO A 153 9.60 0.33 5.06
N ASP A 154 9.36 0.53 6.35
CA ASP A 154 8.03 0.74 6.90
C ASP A 154 7.77 2.26 6.94
N TYR A 155 7.21 2.78 5.84
CA TYR A 155 6.91 4.19 5.66
C TYR A 155 5.79 4.66 6.62
N ARG A 156 5.61 5.98 6.76
CA ARG A 156 4.52 6.53 7.60
C ARG A 156 3.19 5.88 7.31
N GLY A 157 2.39 5.61 8.33
CA GLY A 157 1.11 4.91 8.20
C GLY A 157 1.19 3.40 8.32
N SER A 158 2.39 2.78 8.34
CA SER A 158 2.56 1.33 8.54
C SER A 158 2.05 0.89 9.91
N SER A 159 1.47 -0.32 9.97
CA SER A 159 0.97 -0.94 11.20
C SER A 159 2.10 -1.50 12.08
N GLY A 160 1.78 -1.75 13.36
CA GLY A 160 2.74 -2.27 14.34
C GLY A 160 3.54 -1.22 15.10
N TYR A 161 3.33 0.07 14.81
CA TYR A 161 4.03 1.21 15.40
C TYR A 161 3.11 2.15 16.19
N GLY A 162 1.86 1.74 16.44
CA GLY A 162 0.87 2.50 17.19
C GLY A 162 0.01 3.43 16.33
N GLN A 163 -1.06 3.96 16.97
CA GLN A 163 -2.08 4.75 16.27
C GLN A 163 -1.55 6.08 15.75
N GLU A 164 -0.65 6.73 16.47
CA GLU A 164 -0.10 8.01 16.05
C GLU A 164 0.71 7.86 14.76
N PHE A 165 1.56 6.83 14.68
CA PHE A 165 2.33 6.53 13.47
C PHE A 165 1.41 6.14 12.30
N ARG A 166 0.36 5.34 12.57
CA ARG A 166 -0.66 4.97 11.57
C ARG A 166 -1.35 6.20 10.96
N GLN A 167 -1.63 7.23 11.78
CA GLN A 167 -2.26 8.48 11.34
C GLN A 167 -1.31 9.48 10.69
N LEU A 168 -0.04 9.16 10.52
CA LEU A 168 0.90 10.00 9.75
C LEU A 168 0.79 9.80 8.24
N ILE A 169 0.03 8.80 7.78
CA ILE A 169 -0.13 8.52 6.34
C ILE A 169 -0.56 9.77 5.57
N ASP A 170 -0.06 9.92 4.36
CA ASP A 170 -0.42 11.00 3.42
C ASP A 170 -0.59 10.39 2.02
N TYR A 171 -1.58 9.56 1.86
CA TYR A 171 -1.79 8.62 0.76
C TYR A 171 -1.43 9.14 -0.64
N GLY A 172 -0.34 8.59 -1.22
CA GLY A 172 0.24 9.06 -2.48
C GLY A 172 0.99 10.39 -2.34
N GLY A 173 1.41 10.73 -1.13
CA GLY A 173 2.14 11.96 -0.79
C GLY A 173 3.47 11.70 -0.07
N LEU A 174 3.54 12.04 1.21
CA LEU A 174 4.80 12.03 1.96
C LEU A 174 5.40 10.64 2.21
N GLU A 175 4.61 9.56 2.19
CA GLU A 175 5.16 8.21 2.25
C GLU A 175 6.02 7.85 1.03
N VAL A 176 5.83 8.54 -0.09
CA VAL A 176 6.70 8.44 -1.26
C VAL A 176 8.09 8.97 -0.92
N GLU A 177 8.14 10.13 -0.27
CA GLU A 177 9.38 10.76 0.17
C GLU A 177 10.05 10.01 1.35
N ASP A 178 9.28 9.33 2.19
CA ASP A 178 9.81 8.45 3.23
C ASP A 178 10.66 7.32 2.63
N VAL A 179 10.16 6.71 1.57
CA VAL A 179 10.87 5.65 0.85
C VAL A 179 12.13 6.19 0.16
N PHE A 180 12.04 7.38 -0.43
CA PHE A 180 13.20 8.06 -1.01
C PHE A 180 14.25 8.39 0.05
N ALA A 181 13.84 8.94 1.21
CA ALA A 181 14.75 9.22 2.32
C ALA A 181 15.46 7.96 2.83
N GLY A 182 14.74 6.81 2.87
CA GLY A 182 15.36 5.52 3.21
C GLY A 182 16.44 5.09 2.22
N LYS A 183 16.21 5.28 0.92
CA LYS A 183 17.22 5.03 -0.14
C LYS A 183 18.46 5.92 0.09
N GLN A 184 18.25 7.21 0.37
CA GLN A 184 19.36 8.13 0.64
C GLN A 184 20.16 7.71 1.87
N TRP A 185 19.44 7.35 2.96
CA TRP A 185 20.07 6.84 4.17
C TRP A 185 20.99 5.62 3.90
N VAL A 186 20.55 4.66 3.07
CA VAL A 186 21.41 3.50 2.71
C VAL A 186 22.66 3.96 1.98
N LEU A 187 22.55 4.86 1.01
CA LEU A 187 23.70 5.32 0.23
C LEU A 187 24.71 6.11 1.10
N GLU A 188 24.24 6.82 2.11
CA GLU A 188 25.10 7.56 3.05
C GLU A 188 25.80 6.64 4.06
N ASN A 189 25.15 5.56 4.49
CA ASN A 189 25.64 4.70 5.58
C ASN A 189 26.31 3.40 5.10
N HIS A 190 26.11 3.01 3.83
CA HIS A 190 26.65 1.78 3.25
C HIS A 190 27.49 2.07 2.00
N PRO A 191 28.77 2.39 2.17
CA PRO A 191 29.68 2.75 1.05
C PRO A 191 29.93 1.59 0.07
N ASP A 192 29.58 0.36 0.43
CA ASP A 192 29.62 -0.83 -0.40
C ASP A 192 28.39 -0.96 -1.33
N VAL A 193 27.41 -0.07 -1.25
CA VAL A 193 26.29 0.04 -2.20
C VAL A 193 26.66 0.98 -3.35
N ASP A 194 26.29 0.57 -4.57
CA ASP A 194 26.52 1.37 -5.77
C ASP A 194 25.36 2.35 -6.02
N PRO A 195 25.58 3.67 -5.87
CA PRO A 195 24.53 4.66 -6.08
C PRO A 195 24.03 4.74 -7.54
N GLN A 196 24.77 4.19 -8.49
CA GLN A 196 24.38 4.14 -9.89
C GLN A 196 23.57 2.88 -10.26
N ARG A 197 23.39 1.94 -9.32
CA ARG A 197 22.68 0.68 -9.54
C ARG A 197 21.58 0.47 -8.49
N VAL A 198 20.70 1.46 -8.37
CA VAL A 198 19.54 1.43 -7.45
C VAL A 198 18.27 1.19 -8.24
N GLY A 199 17.52 0.15 -7.88
CA GLY A 199 16.17 -0.12 -8.37
C GLY A 199 15.12 0.04 -7.27
N ILE A 200 13.87 0.19 -7.66
CA ILE A 200 12.74 0.23 -6.74
C ILE A 200 11.64 -0.71 -7.23
N MET A 201 11.02 -1.46 -6.33
CA MET A 201 9.92 -2.34 -6.66
C MET A 201 8.88 -2.43 -5.55
N GLY A 202 7.62 -2.62 -5.94
CA GLY A 202 6.53 -2.80 -5.00
C GLY A 202 5.24 -3.26 -5.66
N TRP A 203 4.31 -3.72 -4.83
CA TRP A 203 2.99 -4.19 -5.26
C TRP A 203 1.88 -3.36 -4.63
N SER A 204 0.77 -3.22 -5.34
CA SER A 204 -0.42 -2.53 -4.82
C SER A 204 -0.09 -1.07 -4.46
N HIS A 205 -0.31 -0.64 -3.23
CA HIS A 205 0.13 0.68 -2.75
C HIS A 205 1.66 0.84 -2.83
N GLY A 206 2.46 -0.22 -2.60
CA GLY A 206 3.90 -0.19 -2.85
C GLY A 206 4.24 0.04 -4.33
N GLY A 207 3.39 -0.41 -5.24
CA GLY A 207 3.47 -0.10 -6.67
C GLY A 207 3.17 1.37 -6.98
N LEU A 208 2.19 1.98 -6.29
CA LEU A 208 1.94 3.43 -6.36
C LEU A 208 3.17 4.21 -5.90
N ILE A 209 3.71 3.87 -4.72
CA ILE A 209 4.91 4.53 -4.17
C ILE A 209 6.10 4.36 -5.12
N THR A 210 6.28 3.18 -5.72
CA THR A 210 7.29 2.95 -6.75
C THR A 210 7.13 3.91 -7.93
N LEU A 211 5.95 3.97 -8.54
CA LEU A 211 5.68 4.85 -9.68
C LEU A 211 5.89 6.33 -9.33
N MET A 212 5.36 6.77 -8.19
CA MET A 212 5.50 8.17 -7.77
C MET A 212 6.97 8.54 -7.46
N ASN A 213 7.77 7.62 -6.92
CA ASN A 213 9.21 7.82 -6.77
C ASN A 213 9.92 8.00 -8.13
N LEU A 214 9.59 7.17 -9.13
CA LEU A 214 10.17 7.30 -10.48
C LEU A 214 9.78 8.62 -11.15
N PHE A 215 8.63 9.20 -10.80
CA PHE A 215 8.15 10.47 -11.35
C PHE A 215 8.73 11.68 -10.61
N ALA A 216 8.88 11.60 -9.29
CA ALA A 216 9.43 12.67 -8.48
C ALA A 216 10.98 12.74 -8.56
N HIS A 217 11.62 11.57 -8.65
CA HIS A 217 13.08 11.41 -8.61
C HIS A 217 13.60 10.62 -9.83
N PRO A 218 13.42 11.13 -11.06
CA PRO A 218 13.61 10.36 -12.30
C PRO A 218 15.07 9.95 -12.60
N MET A 219 16.05 10.55 -11.91
CA MET A 219 17.46 10.24 -12.09
C MET A 219 18.05 9.39 -10.96
N ASP A 220 17.26 9.11 -9.93
CA ASP A 220 17.70 8.46 -8.70
C ASP A 220 17.56 6.94 -8.72
N PHE A 221 16.83 6.42 -9.69
CA PHE A 221 16.61 4.99 -9.89
C PHE A 221 16.96 4.58 -11.32
N ARG A 222 17.59 3.42 -11.48
CA ARG A 222 17.94 2.86 -12.80
C ARG A 222 16.86 1.99 -13.41
N ALA A 223 15.97 1.46 -12.58
CA ALA A 223 14.80 0.68 -13.00
C ALA A 223 13.75 0.66 -11.91
N GLY A 224 12.48 0.50 -12.31
CA GLY A 224 11.38 0.28 -11.40
C GLY A 224 10.47 -0.85 -11.85
N TYR A 225 9.91 -1.57 -10.87
CA TYR A 225 8.87 -2.56 -11.10
C TYR A 225 7.63 -2.24 -10.27
N ALA A 226 6.47 -2.13 -10.93
CA ALA A 226 5.18 -1.91 -10.29
C ALA A 226 4.24 -3.10 -10.57
N GLY A 227 3.96 -3.90 -9.55
CA GLY A 227 3.04 -5.02 -9.62
C GLY A 227 1.65 -4.64 -9.13
N VAL A 228 0.59 -4.95 -9.89
CA VAL A 228 -0.81 -4.64 -9.54
C VAL A 228 -0.97 -3.27 -8.87
N PRO A 229 -0.34 -2.21 -9.43
CA PRO A 229 -0.18 -0.95 -8.73
C PRO A 229 -1.48 -0.15 -8.67
N VAL A 230 -1.73 0.51 -7.55
CA VAL A 230 -2.76 1.56 -7.49
C VAL A 230 -2.31 2.72 -8.39
N CYS A 231 -3.13 3.08 -9.37
CA CYS A 231 -2.72 3.99 -10.43
C CYS A 231 -3.60 5.23 -10.58
N ASP A 232 -4.88 5.14 -10.22
CA ASP A 232 -5.85 6.21 -10.43
C ASP A 232 -6.81 6.32 -9.24
N LEU A 233 -6.53 7.24 -8.34
CA LEU A 233 -7.33 7.44 -7.13
C LEU A 233 -8.72 8.02 -7.44
N VAL A 234 -8.89 8.71 -8.56
CA VAL A 234 -10.21 9.20 -8.99
C VAL A 234 -11.09 8.02 -9.40
N ALA A 235 -10.60 7.16 -10.31
CA ALA A 235 -11.30 5.96 -10.73
C ALA A 235 -11.53 5.00 -9.53
N ARG A 236 -10.54 4.87 -8.65
CA ARG A 236 -10.60 4.02 -7.47
C ARG A 236 -11.74 4.40 -6.53
N MET A 237 -11.97 5.68 -6.30
CA MET A 237 -13.11 6.15 -5.50
C MET A 237 -14.44 5.80 -6.14
N GLY A 238 -14.50 5.68 -7.46
CA GLY A 238 -15.71 5.32 -8.20
C GLY A 238 -16.21 3.89 -7.97
N TYR A 239 -15.32 2.92 -7.73
CA TYR A 239 -15.70 1.51 -7.55
C TYR A 239 -15.51 0.96 -6.13
N LYS A 240 -14.81 1.65 -5.24
CA LYS A 240 -14.64 1.24 -3.84
C LYS A 240 -15.87 1.54 -2.99
N SER A 241 -16.02 0.82 -1.88
CA SER A 241 -17.12 1.00 -0.93
C SER A 241 -17.13 2.40 -0.29
N GLN A 242 -18.26 2.80 0.27
CA GLN A 242 -18.39 4.06 0.97
C GLN A 242 -17.38 4.17 2.13
N GLY A 243 -17.24 3.13 2.98
CA GLY A 243 -16.28 3.15 4.08
C GLY A 243 -14.83 3.29 3.61
N TYR A 244 -14.50 2.76 2.42
CA TYR A 244 -13.19 2.99 1.81
C TYR A 244 -13.00 4.46 1.42
N ARG A 245 -14.00 5.09 0.78
CA ARG A 245 -13.96 6.51 0.41
C ARG A 245 -13.86 7.42 1.64
N GLU A 246 -14.61 7.12 2.71
CA GLU A 246 -14.56 7.84 3.99
C GLU A 246 -13.17 7.74 4.63
N LEU A 247 -12.53 6.56 4.59
CA LEU A 247 -11.18 6.39 5.10
C LEU A 247 -10.19 7.30 4.36
N PHE A 248 -10.25 7.36 3.03
CA PHE A 248 -9.31 8.15 2.23
C PHE A 248 -9.57 9.66 2.30
N SER A 249 -10.82 10.08 2.51
CA SER A 249 -11.16 11.49 2.76
C SER A 249 -10.94 11.94 4.20
N ALA A 250 -10.60 11.03 5.12
CA ALA A 250 -10.31 11.38 6.51
C ALA A 250 -9.16 12.41 6.60
N PRO A 251 -9.18 13.34 7.59
CA PRO A 251 -8.20 14.42 7.71
C PRO A 251 -6.74 13.97 7.77
N TYR A 252 -6.48 12.77 8.25
CA TYR A 252 -5.13 12.20 8.35
C TYR A 252 -4.69 11.45 7.09
N HIS A 253 -5.59 11.21 6.12
CA HIS A 253 -5.28 10.69 4.79
C HIS A 253 -5.18 11.83 3.77
N ILE A 254 -6.01 11.83 2.71
CA ILE A 254 -6.04 12.91 1.72
C ILE A 254 -6.67 14.17 2.32
N GLY A 255 -7.68 14.01 3.18
CA GLY A 255 -8.33 15.07 3.94
C GLY A 255 -9.51 15.73 3.22
N LYS A 256 -9.81 15.31 1.99
CA LYS A 256 -10.93 15.77 1.16
C LYS A 256 -11.44 14.63 0.32
N THR A 257 -12.69 14.66 -0.09
CA THR A 257 -13.25 13.73 -1.08
C THR A 257 -12.77 14.06 -2.49
N ALA A 258 -12.93 13.13 -3.44
CA ALA A 258 -12.56 13.36 -4.84
C ALA A 258 -13.48 14.40 -5.51
N GLU A 259 -14.71 14.56 -5.03
CA GLU A 259 -15.66 15.57 -5.48
C GLU A 259 -15.27 16.97 -4.98
N GLU A 260 -14.71 17.09 -3.76
CA GLU A 260 -14.26 18.36 -3.19
C GLU A 260 -12.95 18.85 -3.82
N ASP A 261 -12.04 17.92 -4.19
CA ASP A 261 -10.75 18.28 -4.75
C ASP A 261 -10.18 17.19 -5.68
N VAL A 262 -10.73 17.09 -6.88
CA VAL A 262 -10.30 16.12 -7.88
C VAL A 262 -8.83 16.31 -8.29
N ASN A 263 -8.30 17.53 -8.23
CA ASN A 263 -6.92 17.81 -8.62
C ASN A 263 -5.93 17.23 -7.59
N GLU A 264 -6.29 17.21 -6.31
CA GLU A 264 -5.47 16.56 -5.29
C GLU A 264 -5.41 15.05 -5.51
N TYR A 265 -6.53 14.40 -5.88
CA TYR A 265 -6.56 12.98 -6.25
C TYR A 265 -5.74 12.69 -7.50
N ARG A 266 -5.83 13.54 -8.53
CA ARG A 266 -5.01 13.42 -9.76
C ARG A 266 -3.52 13.59 -9.46
N ARG A 267 -3.15 14.58 -8.65
CA ARG A 267 -1.77 14.81 -8.24
C ARG A 267 -1.12 13.59 -7.59
N ARG A 268 -1.90 12.80 -6.85
CA ARG A 268 -1.50 11.59 -6.14
C ARG A 268 -1.61 10.31 -6.98
N SER A 269 -2.07 10.40 -8.21
CA SER A 269 -2.36 9.26 -9.08
C SER A 269 -1.32 9.10 -10.18
N PRO A 270 -0.64 7.96 -10.27
CA PRO A 270 0.34 7.71 -11.33
C PRO A 270 -0.19 7.94 -12.76
N ALA A 271 -1.43 7.54 -13.06
CA ALA A 271 -2.02 7.68 -14.39
C ALA A 271 -2.11 9.14 -14.86
N TRP A 272 -2.23 10.08 -13.93
CA TRP A 272 -2.31 11.52 -14.20
C TRP A 272 -0.95 12.24 -14.19
N ASN A 273 0.14 11.49 -13.98
CA ASN A 273 1.52 11.98 -13.92
C ASN A 273 2.45 11.21 -14.86
N ALA A 274 1.90 10.46 -15.80
CA ALA A 274 2.61 9.55 -16.68
C ALA A 274 3.70 10.23 -17.53
N GLU A 275 3.53 11.51 -17.86
CA GLU A 275 4.48 12.32 -18.64
C GLU A 275 5.83 12.52 -17.93
N LYS A 276 5.87 12.31 -16.61
CA LYS A 276 7.08 12.46 -15.78
C LYS A 276 8.02 11.26 -15.86
N LEU A 277 7.57 10.11 -16.36
CA LEU A 277 8.41 8.91 -16.45
C LEU A 277 9.64 9.14 -17.33
N ARG A 278 10.82 8.84 -16.80
CA ARG A 278 12.11 8.82 -17.50
C ARG A 278 12.90 7.54 -17.28
N THR A 279 12.61 6.83 -16.21
CA THR A 279 13.29 5.61 -15.77
C THR A 279 12.69 4.38 -16.46
N PRO A 280 13.47 3.37 -16.84
CA PRO A 280 12.94 2.07 -17.28
C PRO A 280 11.96 1.49 -16.27
N LEU A 281 10.79 1.07 -16.77
CA LEU A 281 9.68 0.59 -15.96
C LEU A 281 9.10 -0.71 -16.50
N LEU A 282 8.83 -1.68 -15.61
CA LEU A 282 8.03 -2.87 -15.89
C LEU A 282 6.77 -2.85 -15.04
N ILE A 283 5.62 -3.10 -15.65
CA ILE A 283 4.31 -3.18 -14.98
C ILE A 283 3.71 -4.56 -15.19
N HIS A 284 3.29 -5.24 -14.12
CA HIS A 284 2.47 -6.45 -14.20
C HIS A 284 1.13 -6.24 -13.52
N THR A 285 0.05 -6.73 -14.13
CA THR A 285 -1.29 -6.79 -13.54
C THR A 285 -2.07 -8.00 -14.05
N THR A 286 -3.27 -8.23 -13.53
CA THR A 286 -4.16 -9.31 -13.98
C THR A 286 -5.60 -8.80 -14.12
N THR A 287 -6.36 -9.42 -15.03
CA THR A 287 -7.75 -9.00 -15.35
C THR A 287 -8.73 -9.29 -14.21
N ASN A 288 -8.42 -10.24 -13.33
CA ASN A 288 -9.25 -10.67 -12.19
C ASN A 288 -8.75 -10.15 -10.84
N ASP A 289 -8.04 -9.03 -10.82
CA ASP A 289 -7.61 -8.39 -9.59
C ASP A 289 -8.83 -7.85 -8.82
N GLU A 290 -9.05 -8.34 -7.62
CA GLU A 290 -10.20 -8.01 -6.76
C GLU A 290 -10.00 -6.75 -5.93
N ASP A 291 -8.77 -6.23 -5.81
CA ASP A 291 -8.47 -5.01 -5.06
C ASP A 291 -8.16 -3.82 -5.97
N VAL A 292 -7.23 -3.95 -6.89
CA VAL A 292 -6.93 -2.90 -7.88
C VAL A 292 -7.58 -3.27 -9.20
N ASN A 293 -8.68 -2.60 -9.53
CA ASN A 293 -9.36 -2.85 -10.79
C ASN A 293 -8.38 -2.67 -11.95
N VAL A 294 -8.33 -3.65 -12.86
CA VAL A 294 -7.43 -3.64 -14.03
C VAL A 294 -7.54 -2.34 -14.84
N LEU A 295 -8.72 -1.70 -14.85
CA LEU A 295 -8.96 -0.43 -15.56
C LEU A 295 -8.08 0.71 -15.05
N GLU A 296 -7.69 0.74 -13.75
CA GLU A 296 -6.72 1.72 -13.24
C GLU A 296 -5.36 1.55 -13.94
N VAL A 297 -4.88 0.31 -14.03
CA VAL A 297 -3.59 -0.01 -14.64
C VAL A 297 -3.63 0.19 -16.16
N GLU A 298 -4.74 -0.16 -16.80
CA GLU A 298 -4.95 0.13 -18.23
C GLU A 298 -4.95 1.64 -18.51
N HIS A 299 -5.53 2.45 -17.61
CA HIS A 299 -5.46 3.91 -17.72
C HIS A 299 -4.00 4.39 -17.66
N LEU A 300 -3.23 3.93 -16.69
CA LEU A 300 -1.79 4.23 -16.62
C LEU A 300 -1.05 3.83 -17.91
N ILE A 301 -1.27 2.61 -18.40
CA ILE A 301 -0.65 2.10 -19.64
C ILE A 301 -1.00 3.01 -20.84
N LYS A 302 -2.27 3.39 -20.97
CA LYS A 302 -2.73 4.31 -22.03
C LYS A 302 -2.10 5.69 -21.89
N ALA A 303 -2.04 6.24 -20.67
CA ALA A 303 -1.43 7.53 -20.38
C ALA A 303 0.08 7.55 -20.69
N LEU A 304 0.82 6.51 -20.29
CA LEU A 304 2.24 6.36 -20.62
C LEU A 304 2.47 6.28 -22.14
N LYS A 305 1.65 5.51 -22.87
CA LYS A 305 1.72 5.44 -24.33
C LYS A 305 1.42 6.78 -25.00
N ALA A 306 0.37 7.47 -24.54
CA ALA A 306 -0.01 8.80 -25.03
C ALA A 306 1.08 9.85 -24.76
N ALA A 307 1.81 9.73 -23.67
CA ALA A 307 2.96 10.56 -23.35
C ALA A 307 4.26 10.14 -24.06
N GLY A 308 4.22 9.17 -24.96
CA GLY A 308 5.38 8.70 -25.73
C GLY A 308 6.45 8.00 -24.88
N LYS A 309 6.07 7.39 -23.74
CA LYS A 309 7.03 6.75 -22.84
C LYS A 309 7.35 5.33 -23.25
N THR A 310 8.62 4.95 -23.07
CA THR A 310 9.11 3.58 -23.26
C THR A 310 9.05 2.83 -21.94
N PHE A 311 8.31 1.73 -21.89
CA PHE A 311 8.16 0.88 -20.71
C PHE A 311 7.72 -0.53 -21.13
N GLU A 312 7.92 -1.49 -20.26
CA GLU A 312 7.48 -2.88 -20.44
C GLU A 312 6.21 -3.13 -19.59
N HIS A 313 5.29 -3.91 -20.09
CA HIS A 313 4.08 -4.27 -19.31
C HIS A 313 3.50 -5.60 -19.75
N LYS A 314 2.85 -6.28 -18.80
CA LYS A 314 2.11 -7.51 -19.07
C LYS A 314 0.82 -7.54 -18.27
N VAL A 315 -0.30 -7.75 -18.95
CA VAL A 315 -1.61 -7.97 -18.35
C VAL A 315 -1.90 -9.46 -18.46
N TYR A 316 -1.90 -10.14 -17.31
CA TYR A 316 -2.23 -11.57 -17.26
C TYR A 316 -3.75 -11.74 -17.30
N LYS A 317 -4.22 -12.72 -18.07
CA LYS A 317 -5.65 -13.03 -18.12
C LYS A 317 -5.98 -14.01 -17.01
N ASP A 318 -6.90 -13.62 -16.12
CA ASP A 318 -7.48 -14.46 -15.06
C ASP A 318 -6.43 -15.26 -14.27
N ALA A 319 -5.34 -14.58 -13.89
CA ALA A 319 -4.23 -15.23 -13.20
C ALA A 319 -4.67 -15.78 -11.83
N PRO A 320 -4.36 -17.06 -11.52
CA PRO A 320 -4.68 -17.65 -10.22
C PRO A 320 -4.09 -16.83 -9.07
N GLY A 321 -4.94 -16.44 -8.11
CA GLY A 321 -4.55 -15.63 -6.95
C GLY A 321 -4.80 -14.13 -7.12
N GLY A 322 -5.42 -13.68 -8.24
CA GLY A 322 -5.88 -12.31 -8.42
C GLY A 322 -4.84 -11.28 -8.03
N HIS A 323 -5.15 -10.40 -7.08
CA HIS A 323 -4.24 -9.37 -6.58
C HIS A 323 -2.88 -9.90 -6.07
N ALA A 324 -2.80 -11.16 -5.65
CA ALA A 324 -1.56 -11.78 -5.15
C ALA A 324 -0.83 -12.65 -6.19
N PHE A 325 -1.30 -12.74 -7.43
CA PHE A 325 -0.97 -13.77 -8.42
C PHE A 325 0.52 -14.09 -8.56
N ASN A 326 1.40 -13.11 -8.51
CA ASN A 326 2.84 -13.31 -8.68
C ASN A 326 3.64 -13.29 -7.35
N ARG A 327 2.95 -13.27 -6.21
CA ARG A 327 3.53 -13.41 -4.85
C ARG A 327 3.23 -14.75 -4.20
N LEU A 328 2.70 -15.70 -4.96
CA LEU A 328 2.39 -17.06 -4.53
C LEU A 328 3.50 -18.03 -4.93
N ASP A 329 3.36 -19.32 -4.54
CA ASP A 329 4.28 -20.40 -4.92
C ASP A 329 3.84 -21.20 -6.15
N THR A 330 2.98 -20.61 -7.01
CA THR A 330 2.55 -21.23 -8.26
C THR A 330 3.63 -21.13 -9.35
N LYS A 331 3.54 -21.98 -10.37
CA LYS A 331 4.42 -21.93 -11.54
C LYS A 331 4.35 -20.55 -12.21
N LEU A 332 3.14 -20.03 -12.47
CA LEU A 332 2.93 -18.71 -13.06
C LEU A 332 3.57 -17.60 -12.23
N ALA A 333 3.44 -17.65 -10.89
CA ALA A 333 4.04 -16.67 -10.01
C ALA A 333 5.57 -16.66 -10.12
N LYS A 334 6.19 -17.84 -10.13
CA LYS A 334 7.66 -17.98 -10.29
C LYS A 334 8.13 -17.48 -11.65
N GLU A 335 7.41 -17.78 -12.73
CA GLU A 335 7.70 -17.29 -14.08
C GLU A 335 7.58 -15.76 -14.16
N SER A 336 6.51 -15.20 -13.57
CA SER A 336 6.32 -13.74 -13.50
C SER A 336 7.43 -13.06 -12.70
N ARG A 337 7.86 -13.63 -11.56
CA ARG A 337 8.99 -13.09 -10.80
C ARG A 337 10.31 -13.21 -11.55
N ALA A 338 10.55 -14.30 -12.29
CA ALA A 338 11.72 -14.44 -13.14
C ALA A 338 11.76 -13.35 -14.24
N GLU A 339 10.61 -12.96 -14.82
CA GLU A 339 10.54 -11.82 -15.75
C GLU A 339 10.96 -10.51 -15.06
N ILE A 340 10.46 -10.27 -13.84
CA ILE A 340 10.82 -9.09 -13.04
C ILE A 340 12.33 -9.05 -12.79
N TYR A 341 12.92 -10.17 -12.38
CA TYR A 341 14.35 -10.23 -12.05
C TYR A 341 15.23 -10.09 -13.28
N ARG A 342 14.86 -10.66 -14.42
CA ARG A 342 15.57 -10.42 -15.69
C ARG A 342 15.51 -8.95 -16.10
N PHE A 343 14.36 -8.31 -15.96
CA PHE A 343 14.20 -6.87 -16.20
C PHE A 343 15.13 -6.06 -15.28
N LEU A 344 15.09 -6.30 -13.97
CA LEU A 344 15.95 -5.60 -13.01
C LEU A 344 17.44 -5.88 -13.31
N ALA A 345 17.82 -7.12 -13.61
CA ALA A 345 19.21 -7.51 -13.91
C ALA A 345 19.77 -6.79 -15.14
N LYS A 346 18.95 -6.57 -16.17
CA LYS A 346 19.32 -5.79 -17.37
C LYS A 346 19.81 -4.38 -17.04
N HIS A 347 19.27 -3.77 -15.99
CA HIS A 347 19.53 -2.38 -15.62
C HIS A 347 20.47 -2.23 -14.40
N LEU A 348 20.49 -3.22 -13.52
CA LEU A 348 21.22 -3.16 -12.24
C LEU A 348 22.44 -4.08 -12.18
N SER A 349 22.59 -5.01 -13.13
CA SER A 349 23.74 -5.91 -13.26
C SER A 349 24.15 -6.58 -11.94
N PRO A 350 23.29 -7.40 -11.30
CA PRO A 350 23.66 -8.12 -10.08
C PRO A 350 24.72 -9.18 -10.38
N PRO A 351 25.49 -9.62 -9.37
CA PRO A 351 26.53 -10.64 -9.55
C PRO A 351 26.04 -11.98 -10.13
N ASN A 352 24.85 -12.41 -9.74
CA ASN A 352 24.28 -13.72 -10.11
C ASN A 352 22.88 -13.54 -10.71
N PRO A 353 22.72 -12.95 -11.92
CA PRO A 353 21.41 -12.68 -12.49
C PRO A 353 20.62 -13.97 -12.78
N VAL A 354 19.30 -13.90 -12.67
CA VAL A 354 18.40 -14.98 -13.15
C VAL A 354 18.56 -15.12 -14.66
N LYS A 355 18.78 -16.37 -15.11
CA LYS A 355 18.90 -16.72 -16.53
C LYS A 355 17.58 -16.67 -17.29
#